data_78e95c65a673bf25d971468502689e7b
#
_entry.id   78e95c65a673bf25d971468502689e7b
#
_cell.length_a   1.000
_cell.length_b   1.000
_cell.length_c   1.000
_cell.angle_alpha   90.00
_cell.angle_beta   90.00
_cell.angle_gamma   90.00
#
_symmetry.space_group_name_H-M   'P 1'
#
loop_
_entity.id
_entity.type
_entity.pdbx_description
1 polymer ?
#
loop_
_entity_poly.entity_id
_entity_poly.type
_entity_poly.pdbx_seq_one_letter_code
_entity_poly.pdbx_strand_id
1 'polypeptide(L)'
;MTANISSLDIALRRIESIERQFNTLSGVQFNQKPDTDFQAILNSNIAKTENAETKVMQEFRPTQSRAEIENLIEKYAQKNNLDKDFVKAVIKQESGFNAKATSHCGAMGLMQLMPQTAMSLGVENAYDVEQNIMGGTKYLSNLLNQYNGDKTLALAAYNAGPGAVKRYGGIPPYQETQNYVKKVIANYNNYKGGAV
;
A
#
# COMPACT_ATOMS: atom_id res chain seq x y z
N MET A 1 -8.72 -31.02 25.24
CA MET A 1 -9.11 -29.62 25.48
C MET A 1 -7.86 -28.79 25.55
N THR A 2 -7.45 -28.17 24.41
CA THR A 2 -6.26 -27.29 24.33
C THR A 2 -6.73 -25.86 24.59
N ALA A 3 -6.34 -25.32 25.74
CA ALA A 3 -6.63 -23.93 26.11
C ALA A 3 -5.90 -22.98 25.18
N ASN A 4 -6.65 -22.14 24.47
CA ASN A 4 -6.14 -21.08 23.62
C ASN A 4 -5.58 -19.96 24.52
N ILE A 5 -4.26 -19.93 24.74
CA ILE A 5 -3.59 -18.89 25.52
C ILE A 5 -3.61 -17.63 24.68
N SER A 6 -4.24 -16.56 25.17
CA SER A 6 -4.32 -15.28 24.46
C SER A 6 -2.94 -14.60 24.39
N SER A 7 -2.72 -13.78 23.39
CA SER A 7 -1.47 -12.98 23.24
C SER A 7 -1.22 -12.09 24.48
N LEU A 8 -2.27 -11.70 25.18
CA LEU A 8 -2.23 -10.93 26.42
C LEU A 8 -1.65 -11.76 27.57
N ASP A 9 -2.04 -13.04 27.70
CA ASP A 9 -1.50 -13.95 28.73
C ASP A 9 -0.01 -14.22 28.54
N ILE A 10 0.45 -14.26 27.28
CA ILE A 10 1.88 -14.40 26.96
C ILE A 10 2.66 -13.14 27.34
N ALA A 11 2.09 -11.96 27.08
CA ALA A 11 2.70 -10.68 27.44
C ALA A 11 2.78 -10.50 28.96
N LEU A 12 1.73 -10.81 29.70
CA LEU A 12 1.69 -10.74 31.16
C LEU A 12 2.71 -11.69 31.82
N ARG A 13 2.83 -12.93 31.34
CA ARG A 13 3.85 -13.89 31.85
C ARG A 13 5.28 -13.42 31.56
N ARG A 14 5.50 -12.70 30.46
CA ARG A 14 6.81 -12.12 30.15
C ARG A 14 7.17 -10.96 31.06
N ILE A 15 6.21 -10.10 31.40
CA ILE A 15 6.37 -9.00 32.36
C ILE A 15 6.70 -9.57 33.76
N GLU A 16 5.95 -10.55 34.24
CA GLU A 16 6.22 -11.21 35.51
C GLU A 16 7.60 -11.91 35.59
N SER A 17 8.06 -12.45 34.46
CA SER A 17 9.40 -13.04 34.34
C SER A 17 10.51 -12.01 34.45
N ILE A 18 10.33 -10.84 33.83
CA ILE A 18 11.29 -9.72 33.88
C ILE A 18 11.34 -9.12 35.29
N GLU A 19 10.20 -8.94 35.93
CA GLU A 19 10.11 -8.44 37.31
C GLU A 19 10.82 -9.37 38.30
N ARG A 20 10.65 -10.71 38.18
CA ARG A 20 11.38 -11.68 39.01
C ARG A 20 12.89 -11.62 38.78
N GLN A 21 13.36 -11.47 37.57
CA GLN A 21 14.79 -11.34 37.28
C GLN A 21 15.36 -10.03 37.85
N PHE A 22 14.61 -8.93 37.79
CA PHE A 22 15.03 -7.62 38.31
C PHE A 22 15.12 -7.65 39.86
N ASN A 23 14.16 -8.25 40.53
CA ASN A 23 14.16 -8.39 41.99
C ASN A 23 15.28 -9.31 42.51
N THR A 24 15.74 -10.26 41.67
CA THR A 24 16.83 -11.17 42.04
C THR A 24 18.21 -10.55 41.88
N LEU A 25 18.35 -9.60 40.95
CA LEU A 25 19.64 -8.95 40.62
C LEU A 25 19.92 -7.69 41.47
N SER A 26 18.90 -7.01 41.99
CA SER A 26 19.08 -5.69 42.61
C SER A 26 19.23 -5.68 44.10
N GLY A 27 18.90 -6.73 44.85
CA GLY A 27 19.06 -6.80 46.32
C GLY A 27 18.45 -5.61 47.11
N VAL A 28 17.67 -4.75 46.46
CA VAL A 28 17.12 -3.51 47.01
C VAL A 28 15.64 -3.71 47.29
N GLN A 29 15.28 -3.77 48.58
CA GLN A 29 13.89 -3.67 49.03
C GLN A 29 13.43 -2.21 48.83
N PHE A 30 12.58 -1.97 47.85
CA PHE A 30 11.85 -0.71 47.69
C PHE A 30 10.69 -0.69 48.73
N ASN A 31 10.98 -0.11 49.89
CA ASN A 31 9.98 0.20 50.89
C ASN A 31 9.89 1.72 51.07
N GLN A 32 9.37 2.41 50.05
CA GLN A 32 8.98 3.81 50.15
C GLN A 32 7.65 4.07 49.43
N LYS A 33 6.77 4.81 50.14
CA LYS A 33 5.52 5.36 49.55
C LYS A 33 5.86 6.13 48.28
N PRO A 34 5.08 5.98 47.22
CA PRO A 34 5.33 6.76 46.00
C PRO A 34 5.17 8.24 46.30
N ASP A 35 6.26 8.99 46.04
CA ASP A 35 6.27 10.46 46.06
C ASP A 35 5.29 10.99 45.01
N THR A 36 4.56 12.05 45.37
CA THR A 36 3.61 12.77 44.49
C THR A 36 4.24 13.23 43.20
N ASP A 37 5.54 13.48 43.18
CA ASP A 37 6.31 13.86 41.98
C ASP A 37 6.44 12.71 40.97
N PHE A 38 6.56 11.46 41.42
CA PHE A 38 6.61 10.30 40.54
C PHE A 38 5.28 10.08 39.81
N GLN A 39 4.15 10.28 40.51
CA GLN A 39 2.81 10.19 39.90
C GLN A 39 2.61 11.30 38.85
N ALA A 40 3.09 12.50 39.07
CA ALA A 40 3.02 13.61 38.13
C ALA A 40 3.87 13.34 36.86
N ILE A 41 5.09 12.79 37.05
CA ILE A 41 5.97 12.40 35.93
C ILE A 41 5.38 11.21 35.16
N LEU A 42 4.81 10.23 35.86
CA LEU A 42 4.15 9.09 35.23
C LEU A 42 2.96 9.53 34.38
N ASN A 43 2.07 10.37 34.92
CA ASN A 43 0.89 10.87 34.21
C ASN A 43 1.28 11.76 33.02
N SER A 44 2.35 12.56 33.13
CA SER A 44 2.85 13.38 32.00
C SER A 44 3.48 12.52 30.90
N ASN A 45 4.08 11.39 31.26
CA ASN A 45 4.65 10.45 30.29
C ASN A 45 3.58 9.55 29.67
N ILE A 46 2.55 9.15 30.41
CA ILE A 46 1.39 8.42 29.87
C ILE A 46 0.68 9.27 28.81
N ALA A 47 0.41 10.54 29.08
CA ALA A 47 -0.20 11.46 28.10
C ALA A 47 0.66 11.67 26.83
N LYS A 48 2.00 11.59 26.95
CA LYS A 48 2.92 11.60 25.79
C LYS A 48 2.94 10.27 25.06
N THR A 49 2.76 9.15 25.79
CA THR A 49 2.77 7.79 25.23
C THR A 49 1.47 7.51 24.48
N GLU A 50 0.31 7.98 24.96
CA GLU A 50 -0.97 7.86 24.25
C GLU A 50 -0.93 8.56 22.88
N ASN A 51 -0.26 9.73 22.78
CA ASN A 51 -0.04 10.39 21.49
C ASN A 51 1.00 9.66 20.60
N ALA A 52 1.98 8.98 21.20
CA ALA A 52 2.97 8.18 20.47
C ALA A 52 2.37 6.83 20.03
N GLU A 53 1.56 6.18 20.87
CA GLU A 53 0.87 4.93 20.53
C GLU A 53 -0.17 5.13 19.43
N THR A 54 -0.89 6.27 19.43
CA THR A 54 -1.81 6.62 18.34
C THR A 54 -1.04 6.82 17.03
N LYS A 55 0.18 7.37 17.07
CA LYS A 55 1.04 7.54 15.90
C LYS A 55 1.66 6.23 15.43
N VAL A 56 2.08 5.35 16.36
CA VAL A 56 2.63 4.02 16.06
C VAL A 56 1.53 3.07 15.57
N MET A 57 0.31 3.14 16.11
CA MET A 57 -0.84 2.39 15.61
C MET A 57 -1.29 2.87 14.23
N GLN A 58 -1.01 4.12 13.87
CA GLN A 58 -1.26 4.65 12.54
C GLN A 58 -0.23 4.13 11.51
N GLU A 59 1.00 3.77 11.96
CA GLU A 59 2.02 3.13 11.11
C GLU A 59 1.83 1.60 11.00
N PHE A 60 1.12 0.96 11.94
CA PHE A 60 0.78 -0.47 11.90
C PHE A 60 -0.64 -0.68 11.35
N ARG A 61 -0.99 -0.04 10.22
CA ARG A 61 -2.25 -0.35 9.53
C ARG A 61 -2.15 -1.74 8.88
N PRO A 62 -2.96 -2.70 9.32
CA PRO A 62 -3.12 -3.93 8.55
C PRO A 62 -3.74 -3.55 7.21
N THR A 63 -3.17 -4.06 6.11
CA THR A 63 -3.64 -3.95 4.71
C THR A 63 -4.79 -2.95 4.53
N GLN A 64 -4.49 -1.80 3.90
CA GLN A 64 -5.50 -0.74 3.68
C GLN A 64 -6.79 -1.35 3.14
N SER A 65 -7.90 -0.93 3.71
CA SER A 65 -9.22 -1.43 3.33
C SER A 65 -9.51 -1.13 1.86
N ARG A 66 -10.36 -1.93 1.23
CA ARG A 66 -10.79 -1.70 -0.16
C ARG A 66 -11.32 -0.27 -0.36
N ALA A 67 -12.07 0.25 0.60
CA ALA A 67 -12.61 1.62 0.56
C ALA A 67 -11.52 2.69 0.56
N GLU A 68 -10.46 2.52 1.36
CA GLU A 68 -9.31 3.43 1.35
C GLU A 68 -8.58 3.43 0.00
N ILE A 69 -8.40 2.25 -0.61
CA ILE A 69 -7.82 2.13 -1.95
C ILE A 69 -8.69 2.87 -2.98
N GLU A 70 -10.00 2.73 -2.93
CA GLU A 70 -10.92 3.41 -3.85
C GLU A 70 -10.90 4.93 -3.69
N ASN A 71 -10.82 5.44 -2.47
CA ASN A 71 -10.66 6.87 -2.20
C ASN A 71 -9.33 7.42 -2.77
N LEU A 72 -8.24 6.66 -2.63
CA LEU A 72 -6.94 7.04 -3.21
C LEU A 72 -6.97 7.01 -4.74
N ILE A 73 -7.63 6.02 -5.33
CA ILE A 73 -7.84 5.96 -6.79
C ILE A 73 -8.59 7.20 -7.27
N GLU A 74 -9.69 7.58 -6.61
CA GLU A 74 -10.46 8.77 -6.98
C GLU A 74 -9.61 10.04 -6.88
N LYS A 75 -8.91 10.23 -5.74
CA LYS A 75 -8.00 11.36 -5.50
C LYS A 75 -6.95 11.52 -6.60
N TYR A 76 -6.24 10.43 -6.93
CA TYR A 76 -5.13 10.50 -7.88
C TYR A 76 -5.57 10.41 -9.34
N ALA A 77 -6.69 9.79 -9.64
CA ALA A 77 -7.32 9.84 -10.96
C ALA A 77 -7.72 11.28 -11.29
N GLN A 78 -8.42 11.97 -10.38
CA GLN A 78 -8.79 13.38 -10.54
C GLN A 78 -7.55 14.28 -10.73
N LYS A 79 -6.53 14.10 -9.88
CA LYS A 79 -5.28 14.88 -9.94
C LYS A 79 -4.56 14.75 -11.29
N ASN A 80 -4.65 13.60 -11.95
CA ASN A 80 -3.96 13.27 -13.19
C ASN A 80 -4.89 13.28 -14.43
N ASN A 81 -6.11 13.83 -14.32
CA ASN A 81 -7.12 13.88 -15.38
C ASN A 81 -7.43 12.50 -15.98
N LEU A 82 -7.54 11.49 -15.13
CA LEU A 82 -7.90 10.12 -15.50
C LEU A 82 -9.34 9.80 -15.07
N ASP A 83 -9.98 8.93 -15.85
CA ASP A 83 -11.20 8.28 -15.40
C ASP A 83 -10.87 7.26 -14.29
N LYS A 84 -11.52 7.39 -13.12
CA LYS A 84 -11.28 6.49 -11.98
C LYS A 84 -11.55 5.02 -12.29
N ASP A 85 -12.57 4.76 -13.13
CA ASP A 85 -12.91 3.39 -13.52
C ASP A 85 -11.86 2.80 -14.46
N PHE A 86 -11.20 3.64 -15.26
CA PHE A 86 -10.05 3.21 -16.05
C PHE A 86 -8.86 2.84 -15.16
N VAL A 87 -8.56 3.64 -14.13
CA VAL A 87 -7.52 3.32 -13.14
C VAL A 87 -7.86 2.02 -12.40
N LYS A 88 -9.12 1.85 -11.96
CA LYS A 88 -9.60 0.61 -11.32
C LYS A 88 -9.40 -0.62 -12.22
N ALA A 89 -9.67 -0.47 -13.51
CA ALA A 89 -9.49 -1.54 -14.48
C ALA A 89 -8.02 -1.97 -14.63
N VAL A 90 -7.10 -1.00 -14.64
CA VAL A 90 -5.65 -1.26 -14.64
C VAL A 90 -5.25 -1.99 -13.37
N ILE A 91 -5.57 -1.47 -12.18
CA ILE A 91 -5.24 -2.11 -10.89
C ILE A 91 -5.82 -3.52 -10.79
N LYS A 92 -7.04 -3.74 -11.28
CA LYS A 92 -7.67 -5.06 -11.32
C LYS A 92 -6.84 -6.04 -12.15
N GLN A 93 -6.32 -5.61 -13.29
CA GLN A 93 -5.53 -6.45 -14.18
C GLN A 93 -4.11 -6.67 -13.64
N GLU A 94 -3.50 -5.65 -13.03
CA GLU A 94 -2.11 -5.70 -12.55
C GLU A 94 -1.95 -6.58 -11.31
N SER A 95 -2.77 -6.36 -10.30
CA SER A 95 -2.60 -6.98 -8.99
C SER A 95 -3.85 -7.64 -8.42
N GLY A 96 -5.00 -7.47 -9.05
CA GLY A 96 -6.28 -7.86 -8.44
C GLY A 96 -6.56 -7.10 -7.13
N PHE A 97 -6.01 -5.89 -6.98
CA PHE A 97 -6.01 -5.06 -5.75
C PHE A 97 -5.17 -5.62 -4.60
N ASN A 98 -4.19 -6.46 -4.87
CA ASN A 98 -3.22 -6.90 -3.88
C ASN A 98 -2.05 -5.90 -3.80
N ALA A 99 -2.00 -5.11 -2.72
CA ALA A 99 -0.94 -4.12 -2.50
C ALA A 99 0.46 -4.74 -2.33
N LYS A 100 0.52 -6.04 -1.98
CA LYS A 100 1.78 -6.77 -1.78
C LYS A 100 2.17 -7.64 -2.98
N ALA A 101 1.48 -7.48 -4.12
CA ALA A 101 1.78 -8.24 -5.31
C ALA A 101 3.19 -7.94 -5.83
N THR A 102 3.92 -9.01 -6.20
CA THR A 102 5.21 -8.92 -6.88
C THR A 102 5.19 -9.88 -8.07
N SER A 103 5.50 -9.38 -9.27
CA SER A 103 5.62 -10.24 -10.44
C SER A 103 6.99 -10.95 -10.46
N HIS A 104 7.10 -12.00 -11.28
CA HIS A 104 8.37 -12.70 -11.51
C HIS A 104 9.45 -11.78 -12.13
N CYS A 105 9.05 -10.70 -12.82
CA CYS A 105 9.96 -9.70 -13.38
C CYS A 105 10.29 -8.57 -12.39
N GLY A 106 9.75 -8.59 -11.15
CA GLY A 106 10.02 -7.59 -10.12
C GLY A 106 9.13 -6.36 -10.17
N ALA A 107 8.00 -6.37 -10.89
CA ALA A 107 6.99 -5.32 -10.79
C ALA A 107 6.25 -5.42 -9.45
N MET A 108 5.92 -4.27 -8.82
CA MET A 108 5.52 -4.21 -7.42
C MET A 108 4.23 -3.42 -7.21
N GLY A 109 3.42 -3.89 -6.26
CA GLY A 109 2.26 -3.19 -5.70
C GLY A 109 1.02 -3.21 -6.59
N LEU A 110 0.07 -2.34 -6.27
CA LEU A 110 -1.26 -2.31 -6.89
C LEU A 110 -1.24 -2.11 -8.41
N MET A 111 -0.37 -1.21 -8.88
CA MET A 111 -0.23 -0.85 -10.30
C MET A 111 1.03 -1.46 -10.93
N GLN A 112 1.67 -2.44 -10.28
CA GLN A 112 2.81 -3.21 -10.76
C GLN A 112 3.91 -2.34 -11.38
N LEU A 113 4.44 -1.41 -10.61
CA LEU A 113 5.52 -0.55 -11.06
C LEU A 113 6.86 -1.29 -11.03
N MET A 114 7.59 -1.24 -12.15
CA MET A 114 8.98 -1.71 -12.18
C MET A 114 9.88 -0.79 -11.32
N PRO A 115 10.93 -1.30 -10.65
CA PRO A 115 11.77 -0.52 -9.73
C PRO A 115 12.28 0.79 -10.32
N GLN A 116 12.80 0.77 -11.54
CA GLN A 116 13.30 1.97 -12.20
C GLN A 116 12.19 2.97 -12.52
N THR A 117 11.02 2.49 -12.91
CA THR A 117 9.84 3.32 -13.16
C THR A 117 9.36 3.96 -11.85
N ALA A 118 9.24 3.19 -10.77
CA ALA A 118 8.87 3.68 -9.46
C ALA A 118 9.80 4.81 -9.00
N MET A 119 11.11 4.61 -9.09
CA MET A 119 12.12 5.61 -8.75
C MET A 119 11.97 6.90 -9.57
N SER A 120 11.78 6.79 -10.90
CA SER A 120 11.62 7.95 -11.78
C SER A 120 10.34 8.75 -11.51
N LEU A 121 9.35 8.13 -10.88
CA LEU A 121 8.07 8.75 -10.51
C LEU A 121 8.06 9.33 -9.09
N GLY A 122 9.15 9.15 -8.32
CA GLY A 122 9.27 9.58 -6.93
C GLY A 122 8.57 8.64 -5.93
N VAL A 123 8.44 7.36 -6.28
CA VAL A 123 7.90 6.30 -5.43
C VAL A 123 9.06 5.66 -4.67
N GLU A 124 9.12 5.89 -3.37
CA GLU A 124 10.18 5.35 -2.50
C GLU A 124 9.86 3.92 -2.06
N ASN A 125 8.59 3.64 -1.79
CA ASN A 125 8.10 2.32 -1.43
C ASN A 125 6.93 1.92 -2.35
N ALA A 126 7.21 1.04 -3.32
CA ALA A 126 6.20 0.59 -4.27
C ALA A 126 5.12 -0.34 -3.67
N TYR A 127 5.29 -0.81 -2.42
CA TYR A 127 4.26 -1.53 -1.67
C TYR A 127 3.39 -0.62 -0.80
N ASP A 128 3.77 0.66 -0.66
CA ASP A 128 2.89 1.68 -0.08
C ASP A 128 1.78 2.00 -1.08
N VAL A 129 0.54 1.85 -0.62
CA VAL A 129 -0.65 1.95 -1.48
C VAL A 129 -0.79 3.34 -2.08
N GLU A 130 -0.58 4.39 -1.28
CA GLU A 130 -0.73 5.76 -1.75
C GLU A 130 0.37 6.12 -2.74
N GLN A 131 1.63 5.80 -2.44
CA GLN A 131 2.74 6.07 -3.34
C GLN A 131 2.62 5.30 -4.67
N ASN A 132 2.18 4.03 -4.61
CA ASN A 132 2.01 3.20 -5.80
C ASN A 132 0.91 3.74 -6.71
N ILE A 133 -0.26 4.10 -6.16
CA ILE A 133 -1.36 4.70 -6.94
C ILE A 133 -0.94 6.08 -7.47
N MET A 134 -0.27 6.90 -6.67
CA MET A 134 0.26 8.20 -7.09
C MET A 134 1.18 8.07 -8.31
N GLY A 135 2.18 7.21 -8.22
CA GLY A 135 3.14 6.99 -9.30
C GLY A 135 2.51 6.33 -10.51
N GLY A 136 1.73 5.27 -10.30
CA GLY A 136 1.08 4.53 -11.40
C GLY A 136 0.09 5.36 -12.19
N THR A 137 -0.73 6.17 -11.52
CA THR A 137 -1.67 7.09 -12.21
C THR A 137 -0.93 8.19 -12.96
N LYS A 138 0.14 8.74 -12.41
CA LYS A 138 1.00 9.70 -13.13
C LYS A 138 1.61 9.08 -14.38
N TYR A 139 2.12 7.85 -14.29
CA TYR A 139 2.67 7.14 -15.43
C TYR A 139 1.60 6.87 -16.51
N LEU A 140 0.42 6.38 -16.11
CA LEU A 140 -0.69 6.12 -17.02
C LEU A 140 -1.16 7.40 -17.72
N SER A 141 -1.25 8.53 -17.02
CA SER A 141 -1.59 9.84 -17.58
C SER A 141 -0.54 10.29 -18.61
N ASN A 142 0.75 10.14 -18.30
CA ASN A 142 1.82 10.48 -19.24
C ASN A 142 1.71 9.66 -20.53
N LEU A 143 1.41 8.37 -20.43
CA LEU A 143 1.21 7.52 -21.60
C LEU A 143 -0.03 7.91 -22.41
N LEU A 144 -1.16 8.21 -21.75
CA LEU A 144 -2.34 8.72 -22.45
C LEU A 144 -2.06 10.00 -23.21
N ASN A 145 -1.34 10.93 -22.59
CA ASN A 145 -0.94 12.17 -23.25
C ASN A 145 0.00 11.91 -24.45
N GLN A 146 0.96 10.98 -24.30
CA GLN A 146 1.87 10.57 -25.37
C GLN A 146 1.15 9.99 -26.58
N TYR A 147 0.03 9.29 -26.35
CA TYR A 147 -0.77 8.65 -27.40
C TYR A 147 -2.09 9.37 -27.68
N ASN A 148 -2.15 10.69 -27.44
CA ASN A 148 -3.31 11.54 -27.77
C ASN A 148 -4.65 11.03 -27.22
N GLY A 149 -4.64 10.42 -26.03
CA GLY A 149 -5.81 9.88 -25.37
C GLY A 149 -6.23 8.47 -25.83
N ASP A 150 -5.48 7.84 -26.75
CA ASP A 150 -5.74 6.46 -27.14
C ASP A 150 -5.42 5.49 -25.99
N LYS A 151 -6.48 5.00 -25.34
CA LYS A 151 -6.38 4.08 -24.21
C LYS A 151 -5.72 2.76 -24.61
N THR A 152 -5.95 2.27 -25.81
CA THR A 152 -5.39 1.00 -26.28
C THR A 152 -3.87 1.06 -26.44
N LEU A 153 -3.38 2.13 -27.05
CA LEU A 153 -1.95 2.36 -27.22
C LEU A 153 -1.27 2.67 -25.86
N ALA A 154 -1.92 3.46 -25.00
CA ALA A 154 -1.42 3.75 -23.66
C ALA A 154 -1.30 2.48 -22.80
N LEU A 155 -2.28 1.58 -22.85
CA LEU A 155 -2.24 0.29 -22.16
C LEU A 155 -1.17 -0.65 -22.72
N ALA A 156 -1.03 -0.69 -24.04
CA ALA A 156 0.04 -1.45 -24.68
C ALA A 156 1.43 -0.95 -24.24
N ALA A 157 1.59 0.37 -24.14
CA ALA A 157 2.82 1.00 -23.68
C ALA A 157 3.04 0.81 -22.18
N TYR A 158 1.97 0.77 -21.39
CA TYR A 158 2.05 0.48 -19.95
C TYR A 158 2.62 -0.92 -19.69
N ASN A 159 2.12 -1.93 -20.42
CA ASN A 159 2.54 -3.32 -20.27
C ASN A 159 3.87 -3.64 -20.98
N ALA A 160 4.01 -3.27 -22.26
CA ALA A 160 5.18 -3.64 -23.07
C ALA A 160 6.27 -2.56 -23.14
N GLY A 161 6.02 -1.39 -22.57
CA GLY A 161 6.87 -0.22 -22.69
C GLY A 161 6.63 0.62 -23.96
N PRO A 162 6.80 1.95 -23.88
CA PRO A 162 6.58 2.86 -25.02
C PRO A 162 7.54 2.60 -26.18
N GLY A 163 8.74 2.07 -25.90
CA GLY A 163 9.69 1.68 -26.92
C GLY A 163 9.19 0.56 -27.85
N ALA A 164 8.46 -0.41 -27.30
CA ALA A 164 7.85 -1.48 -28.09
C ALA A 164 6.73 -0.94 -28.99
N VAL A 165 5.82 -0.13 -28.42
CA VAL A 165 4.73 0.49 -29.19
C VAL A 165 5.29 1.36 -30.33
N LYS A 166 6.35 2.14 -30.09
CA LYS A 166 7.02 2.92 -31.12
C LYS A 166 7.64 2.05 -32.22
N ARG A 167 8.31 0.95 -31.84
CA ARG A 167 8.95 0.01 -32.77
C ARG A 167 7.96 -0.62 -33.72
N TYR A 168 6.78 -0.99 -33.24
CA TYR A 168 5.76 -1.69 -34.03
C TYR A 168 4.72 -0.75 -34.64
N GLY A 169 4.79 0.54 -34.34
CA GLY A 169 3.82 1.54 -34.83
C GLY A 169 2.40 1.31 -34.30
N GLY A 170 2.23 0.58 -33.20
CA GLY A 170 0.95 0.19 -32.62
C GLY A 170 1.10 -0.84 -31.49
N ILE A 171 0.05 -1.60 -31.22
CA ILE A 171 0.09 -2.68 -30.22
C ILE A 171 1.10 -3.74 -30.69
N PRO A 172 2.16 -4.04 -29.91
CA PRO A 172 3.13 -5.06 -30.28
C PRO A 172 2.47 -6.43 -30.46
N PRO A 173 3.01 -7.30 -31.35
CA PRO A 173 2.46 -8.64 -31.58
C PRO A 173 2.87 -9.61 -30.44
N TYR A 174 2.88 -9.11 -29.21
CA TYR A 174 3.10 -9.92 -28.02
C TYR A 174 1.76 -10.39 -27.48
N GLN A 175 1.56 -11.70 -27.39
CA GLN A 175 0.30 -12.28 -26.92
C GLN A 175 -0.11 -11.76 -25.53
N GLU A 176 0.87 -11.58 -24.66
CA GLU A 176 0.63 -11.01 -23.32
C GLU A 176 0.05 -9.61 -23.41
N THR A 177 0.68 -8.71 -24.18
CA THR A 177 0.25 -7.31 -24.32
C THR A 177 -1.12 -7.19 -24.99
N GLN A 178 -1.37 -7.99 -26.03
CA GLN A 178 -2.67 -8.00 -26.70
C GLN A 178 -3.80 -8.48 -25.76
N ASN A 179 -3.52 -9.50 -24.96
CA ASN A 179 -4.46 -10.00 -23.94
C ASN A 179 -4.65 -8.99 -22.80
N TYR A 180 -3.57 -8.33 -22.37
CA TYR A 180 -3.62 -7.30 -21.36
C TYR A 180 -4.57 -6.16 -21.76
N VAL A 181 -4.35 -5.58 -22.95
CA VAL A 181 -5.19 -4.50 -23.47
C VAL A 181 -6.66 -4.91 -23.52
N LYS A 182 -6.96 -6.10 -24.06
CA LYS A 182 -8.35 -6.60 -24.13
C LYS A 182 -8.98 -6.73 -22.74
N LYS A 183 -8.25 -7.29 -21.78
CA LYS A 183 -8.77 -7.51 -20.42
C LYS A 183 -9.01 -6.20 -19.67
N VAL A 184 -8.08 -5.23 -19.77
CA VAL A 184 -8.26 -3.93 -19.11
C VAL A 184 -9.44 -3.18 -19.70
N ILE A 185 -9.60 -3.15 -21.04
CA ILE A 185 -10.75 -2.50 -21.69
C ILE A 185 -12.06 -3.20 -21.29
N ALA A 186 -12.10 -4.53 -21.22
CA ALA A 186 -13.28 -5.26 -20.75
C ALA A 186 -13.62 -4.91 -19.29
N ASN A 187 -12.63 -4.89 -18.39
CA ASN A 187 -12.82 -4.48 -17.01
C ASN A 187 -13.33 -3.02 -16.90
N TYR A 188 -12.78 -2.12 -17.70
CA TYR A 188 -13.19 -0.72 -17.74
C TYR A 188 -14.67 -0.58 -18.15
N ASN A 189 -15.07 -1.28 -19.22
CA ASN A 189 -16.46 -1.26 -19.69
C ASN A 189 -17.41 -1.83 -18.62
N ASN A 190 -17.00 -2.89 -17.91
CA ASN A 190 -17.79 -3.47 -16.82
C ASN A 190 -17.99 -2.48 -15.66
N TYR A 191 -16.96 -1.70 -15.30
CA TYR A 191 -17.07 -0.66 -14.26
C TYR A 191 -18.00 0.49 -14.71
N LYS A 192 -17.94 0.87 -15.97
CA LYS A 192 -18.82 1.91 -16.53
C LYS A 192 -20.28 1.44 -16.68
N GLY A 193 -20.51 0.18 -17.05
CA GLY A 193 -21.85 -0.38 -17.25
C GLY A 193 -22.54 -0.82 -15.96
N GLY A 194 -21.82 -1.00 -14.86
CA GLY A 194 -22.36 -1.39 -13.56
C GLY A 194 -22.92 -0.24 -12.72
N ALA A 195 -23.03 0.96 -13.28
CA ALA A 195 -23.62 2.16 -12.65
C ALA A 195 -25.11 2.33 -13.06
N VAL A 196 -25.85 1.20 -13.16
CA VAL A 196 -27.32 1.20 -13.35
C VAL A 196 -27.98 0.59 -12.13
#